data_222029e875e065443f40f58b808bf4c8
#
_entry.id   222029e875e065443f40f58b808bf4c8
#
_cell.length_a   1.000
_cell.length_b   1.000
_cell.length_c   1.000
_cell.angle_alpha   90.00
_cell.angle_beta   90.00
_cell.angle_gamma   90.00
#
_symmetry.space_group_name_H-M   'P 1'
#
loop_
_entity.id
_entity.type
_entity.pdbx_description
1 polymer ?
#
loop_
_entity_poly.entity_id
_entity_poly.type
_entity_poly.pdbx_seq_one_letter_code
_entity_poly.pdbx_strand_id
1 'polypeptide(L)'
;MDYTNELLKEREDIRKAWQQKFPYILIDEFQDINKIQYEIVKMLAGETKNLFIVGDDDQSIYKFRGARPELMLNFPKDFENTRQVILNRNYRCGEEIVQVAEDIISYNTKRFEKKMQAREDAASMVEVRTFKDHYEENKHIIYTIKEEMAKKTPLSQIAILYRTNQGPRQLIAALMAYNIPFYMQDAVPNLFDHWISKNIIDYMHLAMGDRKRSTFLRVMNRPKRYISREYLTESQVSFDDLLEKVKDKPWLYEYVEDFKEDLRIMKNMTPLMAINYIRKSVGYNAYLAEYARFRKIQEEEFTQVLEELQESAKGYDTYEAWFDHIKEYTEELNRQSKENQKEKEGVVVSTMHSTKGLEFERVFLPDVNEDVIPHKKSMKEEDVEEERRLFYVGVTRAKKYLHILSVKKLYNKDSRPSRFVEELRSRQEKRGVLHGK
;
A
#
# COMPACT_ATOMS: atom_id res chain seq x y z
N MET A 1 13.25 -24.65 -6.50
CA MET A 1 14.21 -24.13 -7.52
C MET A 1 15.63 -24.58 -7.24
N ASP A 2 16.13 -24.51 -6.01
CA ASP A 2 17.50 -24.92 -5.65
C ASP A 2 17.76 -26.38 -5.99
N TYR A 3 16.89 -27.30 -5.51
CA TYR A 3 17.00 -28.73 -5.86
C TYR A 3 16.96 -29.04 -7.36
N THR A 4 16.18 -28.29 -8.15
CA THR A 4 16.15 -28.44 -9.60
C THR A 4 17.49 -28.02 -10.22
N ASN A 5 18.07 -26.93 -9.72
CA ASN A 5 19.36 -26.43 -10.17
C ASN A 5 20.49 -27.43 -9.86
N GLU A 6 20.52 -27.97 -8.64
CA GLU A 6 21.46 -29.00 -8.23
C GLU A 6 21.30 -30.26 -9.06
N LEU A 7 20.06 -30.78 -9.21
CA LEU A 7 19.77 -31.98 -10.01
C LEU A 7 20.28 -31.83 -11.44
N LEU A 8 20.01 -30.70 -12.10
CA LEU A 8 20.47 -30.51 -13.48
C LEU A 8 21.98 -30.28 -13.58
N LYS A 9 22.65 -29.84 -12.52
CA LYS A 9 24.12 -29.76 -12.46
C LYS A 9 24.76 -31.16 -12.31
N GLU A 10 24.23 -31.96 -11.39
CA GLU A 10 24.83 -33.26 -11.02
C GLU A 10 24.45 -34.42 -11.96
N ARG A 11 23.21 -34.38 -12.48
CA ARG A 11 22.67 -35.49 -13.32
C ARG A 11 22.62 -35.07 -14.79
N GLU A 12 23.73 -35.31 -15.46
CA GLU A 12 23.86 -35.01 -16.90
C GLU A 12 22.87 -35.80 -17.75
N ASP A 13 22.59 -37.05 -17.38
CA ASP A 13 21.59 -37.89 -18.05
C ASP A 13 20.21 -37.27 -18.04
N ILE A 14 19.78 -36.74 -16.89
CA ILE A 14 18.50 -36.04 -16.74
C ILE A 14 18.52 -34.73 -17.55
N ARG A 15 19.59 -33.95 -17.41
CA ARG A 15 19.74 -32.71 -18.17
C ARG A 15 19.64 -32.91 -19.68
N LYS A 16 20.36 -33.91 -20.23
CA LYS A 16 20.30 -34.25 -21.66
C LYS A 16 18.92 -34.73 -22.11
N ALA A 17 18.23 -35.53 -21.28
CA ALA A 17 16.87 -35.94 -21.56
C ALA A 17 15.91 -34.75 -21.68
N TRP A 18 16.03 -33.73 -20.79
CA TRP A 18 15.22 -32.54 -20.85
C TRP A 18 15.57 -31.62 -22.02
N GLN A 19 16.86 -31.47 -22.36
CA GLN A 19 17.33 -30.75 -23.55
C GLN A 19 16.75 -31.34 -24.85
N GLN A 20 16.73 -32.67 -24.96
CA GLN A 20 16.13 -33.35 -26.11
C GLN A 20 14.61 -33.18 -26.17
N LYS A 21 13.96 -33.18 -25.01
CA LYS A 21 12.50 -33.01 -24.92
C LYS A 21 12.06 -31.63 -25.28
N PHE A 22 12.84 -30.60 -24.97
CA PHE A 22 12.54 -29.19 -25.22
C PHE A 22 13.61 -28.52 -26.09
N PRO A 23 13.61 -28.76 -27.39
CA PRO A 23 14.60 -28.21 -28.33
C PRO A 23 14.43 -26.68 -28.53
N TYR A 24 13.30 -26.11 -28.12
CA TYR A 24 13.01 -24.70 -28.13
C TYR A 24 12.49 -24.27 -26.77
N ILE A 25 13.01 -23.16 -26.22
CA ILE A 25 12.61 -22.59 -24.96
C ILE A 25 12.16 -21.14 -25.20
N LEU A 26 10.91 -20.85 -24.84
CA LEU A 26 10.32 -19.51 -24.92
C LEU A 26 9.98 -19.05 -23.52
N ILE A 27 10.41 -17.85 -23.16
CA ILE A 27 10.18 -17.27 -21.83
C ILE A 27 9.57 -15.89 -22.01
N ASP A 28 8.39 -15.73 -21.43
CA ASP A 28 7.74 -14.45 -21.31
C ASP A 28 8.05 -13.79 -19.96
N GLU A 29 7.87 -12.48 -19.85
CA GLU A 29 8.16 -11.67 -18.65
C GLU A 29 9.59 -11.91 -18.11
N PHE A 30 10.56 -12.00 -19.00
CA PHE A 30 11.93 -12.41 -18.65
C PHE A 30 12.61 -11.47 -17.64
N GLN A 31 12.20 -10.20 -17.54
CA GLN A 31 12.71 -9.25 -16.57
C GLN A 31 12.43 -9.64 -15.12
N ASP A 32 11.49 -10.57 -14.88
CA ASP A 32 11.08 -10.99 -13.53
C ASP A 32 11.79 -12.25 -13.03
N ILE A 33 12.68 -12.85 -13.84
CA ILE A 33 13.40 -14.05 -13.43
C ILE A 33 14.53 -13.71 -12.43
N ASN A 34 14.81 -14.68 -11.55
CA ASN A 34 15.96 -14.62 -10.65
C ASN A 34 17.17 -15.39 -11.22
N LYS A 35 18.32 -15.26 -10.54
CA LYS A 35 19.57 -15.89 -10.98
C LYS A 35 19.47 -17.40 -11.11
N ILE A 36 18.79 -18.08 -10.18
CA ILE A 36 18.68 -19.55 -10.19
C ILE A 36 17.83 -20.02 -11.38
N GLN A 37 16.73 -19.33 -11.64
CA GLN A 37 15.90 -19.59 -12.83
C GLN A 37 16.70 -19.40 -14.11
N TYR A 38 17.52 -18.35 -14.19
CA TYR A 38 18.36 -18.10 -15.34
C TYR A 38 19.43 -19.18 -15.54
N GLU A 39 20.06 -19.68 -14.47
CA GLU A 39 21.01 -20.78 -14.54
C GLU A 39 20.34 -22.07 -15.03
N ILE A 40 19.13 -22.38 -14.56
CA ILE A 40 18.35 -23.52 -15.04
C ILE A 40 18.06 -23.38 -16.55
N VAL A 41 17.63 -22.20 -16.98
CA VAL A 41 17.35 -21.92 -18.40
C VAL A 41 18.59 -22.12 -19.25
N LYS A 42 19.75 -21.63 -18.81
CA LYS A 42 21.02 -21.83 -19.54
C LYS A 42 21.40 -23.33 -19.68
N MET A 43 21.22 -24.09 -18.59
CA MET A 43 21.46 -25.54 -18.64
C MET A 43 20.51 -26.26 -19.56
N LEU A 44 19.23 -25.89 -19.58
CA LEU A 44 18.23 -26.52 -20.46
C LEU A 44 18.43 -26.12 -21.94
N ALA A 45 18.83 -24.88 -22.22
CA ALA A 45 19.14 -24.46 -23.59
C ALA A 45 20.32 -25.21 -24.22
N GLY A 46 21.26 -25.69 -23.39
CA GLY A 46 22.36 -26.51 -23.81
C GLY A 46 23.20 -25.96 -24.97
N GLU A 47 23.65 -26.83 -25.86
CA GLU A 47 24.46 -26.45 -27.02
C GLU A 47 23.64 -25.81 -28.14
N THR A 48 22.35 -26.15 -28.26
CA THR A 48 21.48 -25.64 -29.32
C THR A 48 21.19 -24.12 -29.14
N LYS A 49 21.17 -23.64 -27.90
CA LYS A 49 20.88 -22.25 -27.54
C LYS A 49 19.62 -21.70 -28.21
N ASN A 50 18.64 -22.54 -28.53
CA ASN A 50 17.36 -22.16 -29.12
C ASN A 50 16.48 -21.53 -28.03
N LEU A 51 16.83 -20.34 -27.64
CA LEU A 51 16.18 -19.58 -26.55
C LEU A 51 15.58 -18.29 -27.09
N PHE A 52 14.30 -18.09 -26.85
CA PHE A 52 13.57 -16.87 -27.16
C PHE A 52 13.03 -16.26 -25.87
N ILE A 53 13.38 -15.02 -25.61
CA ILE A 53 12.93 -14.29 -24.43
C ILE A 53 12.13 -13.07 -24.84
N VAL A 54 11.07 -12.78 -24.11
CA VAL A 54 10.28 -11.57 -24.22
C VAL A 54 10.20 -10.91 -22.86
N GLY A 55 10.30 -9.60 -22.82
CA GLY A 55 10.18 -8.86 -21.56
C GLY A 55 10.31 -7.36 -21.75
N ASP A 56 10.00 -6.64 -20.70
CA ASP A 56 10.14 -5.18 -20.60
C ASP A 56 10.90 -4.83 -19.32
N ASP A 57 12.15 -4.44 -19.44
CA ASP A 57 13.02 -4.06 -18.31
C ASP A 57 12.46 -2.89 -17.49
N ASP A 58 11.67 -2.00 -18.10
CA ASP A 58 10.97 -0.92 -17.40
C ASP A 58 9.79 -1.41 -16.55
N GLN A 59 9.35 -2.67 -16.70
CA GLN A 59 8.32 -3.30 -15.89
C GLN A 59 8.86 -4.32 -14.88
N SER A 60 10.18 -4.34 -14.62
CA SER A 60 10.78 -5.17 -13.58
C SER A 60 10.55 -4.57 -12.20
N ILE A 61 9.58 -5.12 -11.45
CA ILE A 61 9.12 -4.62 -10.15
C ILE A 61 9.14 -5.69 -9.04
N TYR A 62 9.79 -6.83 -9.27
CA TYR A 62 9.84 -7.96 -8.34
C TYR A 62 11.23 -8.24 -7.76
N LYS A 63 12.08 -7.20 -7.60
CA LYS A 63 13.41 -7.31 -6.96
C LYS A 63 13.31 -7.95 -5.56
N PHE A 64 12.25 -7.64 -4.80
CA PHE A 64 11.99 -8.24 -3.50
C PHE A 64 11.73 -9.76 -3.54
N ARG A 65 11.42 -10.33 -4.73
CA ARG A 65 11.34 -11.77 -5.00
C ARG A 65 12.61 -12.33 -5.65
N GLY A 66 13.65 -11.50 -5.78
CA GLY A 66 14.94 -11.86 -6.38
C GLY A 66 15.03 -11.66 -7.89
N ALA A 67 14.06 -10.99 -8.52
CA ALA A 67 14.15 -10.58 -9.92
C ALA A 67 15.36 -9.68 -10.17
N ARG A 68 16.00 -9.84 -11.32
CA ARG A 68 17.18 -9.09 -11.72
C ARG A 68 17.08 -8.65 -13.18
N PRO A 69 16.65 -7.43 -13.46
CA PRO A 69 16.57 -6.92 -14.81
C PRO A 69 17.92 -6.94 -15.54
N GLU A 70 19.03 -6.89 -14.80
CA GLU A 70 20.38 -7.00 -15.37
C GLU A 70 20.61 -8.31 -16.14
N LEU A 71 19.88 -9.38 -15.81
CA LEU A 71 19.96 -10.65 -16.55
C LEU A 71 19.47 -10.48 -17.99
N MET A 72 18.40 -9.70 -18.17
CA MET A 72 17.88 -9.38 -19.50
C MET A 72 18.84 -8.42 -20.25
N LEU A 73 19.33 -7.39 -19.59
CA LEU A 73 20.27 -6.43 -20.18
C LEU A 73 21.59 -7.10 -20.61
N ASN A 74 22.04 -8.13 -19.88
CA ASN A 74 23.28 -8.86 -20.19
C ASN A 74 23.05 -10.10 -21.06
N PHE A 75 21.83 -10.43 -21.41
CA PHE A 75 21.51 -11.62 -22.23
C PHE A 75 22.34 -11.75 -23.52
N PRO A 76 22.59 -10.66 -24.30
CA PRO A 76 23.44 -10.75 -25.47
C PRO A 76 24.91 -11.09 -25.20
N LYS A 77 25.39 -10.87 -23.95
CA LYS A 77 26.74 -11.24 -23.54
C LYS A 77 26.86 -12.74 -23.23
N ASP A 78 25.77 -13.33 -22.70
CA ASP A 78 25.71 -14.74 -22.34
C ASP A 78 25.40 -15.64 -23.56
N PHE A 79 24.70 -15.09 -24.55
CA PHE A 79 24.32 -15.77 -25.77
C PHE A 79 24.83 -15.02 -27.00
N GLU A 80 25.96 -15.43 -27.53
CA GLU A 80 26.50 -14.88 -28.76
C GLU A 80 25.51 -15.01 -29.93
N ASN A 81 25.50 -14.08 -30.86
CA ASN A 81 24.59 -14.02 -31.99
C ASN A 81 23.11 -13.76 -31.64
N THR A 82 22.83 -13.22 -30.45
CA THR A 82 21.49 -12.80 -30.08
C THR A 82 20.95 -11.76 -31.04
N ARG A 83 19.78 -12.00 -31.63
CA ARG A 83 19.04 -10.99 -32.39
C ARG A 83 18.04 -10.29 -31.48
N GLN A 84 18.19 -8.98 -31.32
CA GLN A 84 17.27 -8.17 -30.55
C GLN A 84 16.25 -7.50 -31.48
N VAL A 85 14.97 -7.57 -31.06
CA VAL A 85 13.86 -6.87 -31.72
C VAL A 85 13.16 -6.01 -30.66
N ILE A 86 13.04 -4.72 -30.94
CA ILE A 86 12.34 -3.78 -30.03
C ILE A 86 10.91 -3.59 -30.54
N LEU A 87 9.93 -3.91 -29.67
CA LEU A 87 8.53 -3.62 -29.89
C LEU A 87 8.24 -2.22 -29.34
N ASN A 88 8.30 -1.22 -30.17
CA ASN A 88 8.21 0.19 -29.78
C ASN A 88 6.81 0.79 -29.91
N ARG A 89 5.81 0.03 -30.36
CA ARG A 89 4.43 0.52 -30.49
C ARG A 89 3.58 0.08 -29.30
N ASN A 90 3.05 1.06 -28.57
CA ASN A 90 2.12 0.85 -27.47
C ASN A 90 0.68 0.89 -28.01
N TYR A 91 -0.04 -0.23 -27.93
CA TYR A 91 -1.42 -0.36 -28.39
C TYR A 91 -2.46 -0.09 -27.31
N ARG A 92 -2.03 0.08 -26.05
CA ARG A 92 -2.90 0.27 -24.88
C ARG A 92 -3.17 1.74 -24.60
N CYS A 93 -2.11 2.50 -24.40
CA CYS A 93 -2.16 3.85 -23.87
C CYS A 93 -2.27 4.90 -24.99
N GLY A 94 -3.04 5.95 -24.74
CA GLY A 94 -3.05 7.11 -25.62
C GLY A 94 -1.77 7.95 -25.50
N GLU A 95 -1.59 8.89 -26.41
CA GLU A 95 -0.34 9.61 -26.65
C GLU A 95 0.19 10.34 -25.39
N GLU A 96 -0.66 11.09 -24.69
CA GLU A 96 -0.24 11.83 -23.49
C GLU A 96 0.25 10.88 -22.38
N ILE A 97 -0.39 9.72 -22.23
CA ILE A 97 -0.01 8.72 -21.21
C ILE A 97 1.34 8.10 -21.57
N VAL A 98 1.55 7.73 -22.84
CA VAL A 98 2.84 7.22 -23.32
C VAL A 98 3.94 8.23 -23.08
N GLN A 99 3.68 9.50 -23.39
CA GLN A 99 4.65 10.58 -23.19
C GLN A 99 5.01 10.78 -21.72
N VAL A 100 4.00 10.78 -20.82
CA VAL A 100 4.22 10.87 -19.37
C VAL A 100 5.00 9.66 -18.85
N ALA A 101 4.68 8.45 -19.32
CA ALA A 101 5.39 7.24 -18.96
C ALA A 101 6.87 7.28 -19.39
N GLU A 102 7.16 7.75 -20.60
CA GLU A 102 8.53 7.96 -21.07
C GLU A 102 9.28 9.03 -20.28
N ASP A 103 8.61 10.13 -19.95
CA ASP A 103 9.20 11.20 -19.14
C ASP A 103 9.63 10.69 -17.77
N ILE A 104 8.78 9.89 -17.12
CA ILE A 104 9.06 9.29 -15.83
C ILE A 104 10.24 8.30 -15.93
N ILE A 105 10.15 7.31 -16.82
CA ILE A 105 11.10 6.21 -16.84
C ILE A 105 12.48 6.57 -17.39
N SER A 106 12.57 7.65 -18.15
CA SER A 106 13.83 8.12 -18.75
C SER A 106 14.90 8.59 -17.75
N TYR A 107 14.54 8.78 -16.49
CA TYR A 107 15.50 9.06 -15.41
C TYR A 107 16.21 7.80 -14.90
N ASN A 108 15.72 6.60 -15.22
CA ASN A 108 16.42 5.38 -14.90
C ASN A 108 17.59 5.17 -15.87
N THR A 109 18.72 4.76 -15.34
CA THR A 109 19.98 4.58 -16.08
C THR A 109 20.19 3.16 -16.58
N LYS A 110 19.73 2.15 -15.81
CA LYS A 110 19.88 0.73 -16.14
C LYS A 110 18.66 0.23 -16.92
N ARG A 111 18.61 0.56 -18.21
CA ARG A 111 17.51 0.16 -19.12
C ARG A 111 17.96 0.08 -20.56
N PHE A 112 17.18 -0.62 -21.41
CA PHE A 112 17.35 -0.51 -22.87
C PHE A 112 16.89 0.86 -23.35
N GLU A 113 17.65 1.42 -24.27
CA GLU A 113 17.22 2.62 -24.97
C GLU A 113 16.10 2.26 -25.94
N LYS A 114 14.92 2.78 -25.69
CA LYS A 114 13.72 2.57 -26.50
C LYS A 114 12.86 3.84 -26.51
N LYS A 115 12.24 4.13 -27.64
CA LYS A 115 11.29 5.23 -27.77
C LYS A 115 9.94 4.64 -28.15
N MET A 116 8.98 4.76 -27.23
CA MET A 116 7.65 4.21 -27.40
C MET A 116 6.82 5.14 -28.28
N GLN A 117 6.00 4.55 -29.17
CA GLN A 117 5.02 5.25 -29.99
C GLN A 117 3.63 4.87 -29.53
N ALA A 118 2.78 5.85 -29.31
CA ALA A 118 1.40 5.61 -28.98
C ALA A 118 0.61 5.04 -30.16
N ARG A 119 -0.57 4.49 -29.87
CA ARG A 119 -1.56 4.14 -30.87
C ARG A 119 -2.02 5.43 -31.60
N GLU A 120 -2.04 5.40 -32.91
CA GLU A 120 -2.65 6.44 -33.70
C GLU A 120 -4.14 6.57 -33.35
N ASP A 121 -4.68 7.77 -33.22
CA ASP A 121 -6.08 8.11 -32.94
C ASP A 121 -6.57 7.83 -31.48
N ALA A 122 -5.71 7.48 -30.53
CA ALA A 122 -6.09 7.32 -29.15
C ALA A 122 -5.93 8.63 -28.35
N ALA A 123 -6.97 9.47 -28.35
CA ALA A 123 -7.01 10.62 -27.44
C ALA A 123 -6.92 10.15 -26.00
N SER A 124 -6.05 10.77 -25.22
CA SER A 124 -5.90 10.53 -23.78
C SER A 124 -5.83 11.84 -23.02
N MET A 125 -6.02 11.77 -21.72
CA MET A 125 -5.93 12.92 -20.83
C MET A 125 -5.14 12.51 -19.58
N VAL A 126 -4.16 13.32 -19.23
CA VAL A 126 -3.40 13.18 -17.99
C VAL A 126 -3.65 14.39 -17.10
N GLU A 127 -4.17 14.14 -15.90
CA GLU A 127 -4.32 15.14 -14.85
C GLU A 127 -3.23 14.93 -13.80
N VAL A 128 -2.47 15.98 -13.48
CA VAL A 128 -1.50 16.00 -12.38
C VAL A 128 -1.94 17.06 -11.38
N ARG A 129 -2.44 16.65 -10.22
CA ARG A 129 -3.06 17.56 -9.27
C ARG A 129 -2.60 17.34 -7.84
N THR A 130 -2.47 18.45 -7.09
CA THR A 130 -2.13 18.43 -5.67
C THR A 130 -3.28 19.00 -4.85
N PHE A 131 -3.79 18.22 -3.90
CA PHE A 131 -4.87 18.59 -3.01
C PHE A 131 -4.35 19.08 -1.64
N LYS A 132 -5.21 19.66 -0.85
CA LYS A 132 -4.88 20.09 0.50
C LYS A 132 -4.58 18.89 1.41
N ASP A 133 -5.42 17.87 1.35
CA ASP A 133 -5.37 16.68 2.18
C ASP A 133 -6.11 15.50 1.50
N HIS A 134 -6.08 14.34 2.12
CA HIS A 134 -6.79 13.14 1.65
C HIS A 134 -8.30 13.32 1.49
N TYR A 135 -8.93 14.15 2.33
CA TYR A 135 -10.37 14.36 2.23
C TYR A 135 -10.73 14.99 0.90
N GLU A 136 -10.01 16.04 0.50
CA GLU A 136 -10.22 16.69 -0.80
C GLU A 136 -9.84 15.78 -1.97
N GLU A 137 -8.76 15.00 -1.86
CA GLU A 137 -8.34 14.02 -2.87
C GLU A 137 -9.42 12.95 -3.06
N ASN A 138 -9.87 12.29 -1.98
CA ASN A 138 -10.92 11.28 -2.03
C ASN A 138 -12.23 11.85 -2.57
N LYS A 139 -12.59 13.07 -2.17
CA LYS A 139 -13.77 13.76 -2.69
C LYS A 139 -13.70 13.95 -4.21
N HIS A 140 -12.53 14.32 -4.75
CA HIS A 140 -12.32 14.44 -6.19
C HIS A 140 -12.47 13.09 -6.90
N ILE A 141 -11.89 12.02 -6.36
CA ILE A 141 -12.02 10.66 -6.91
C ILE A 141 -13.50 10.23 -6.93
N ILE A 142 -14.19 10.37 -5.80
CA ILE A 142 -15.63 10.03 -5.67
C ILE A 142 -16.47 10.81 -6.66
N TYR A 143 -16.24 12.13 -6.80
CA TYR A 143 -16.98 12.97 -7.73
C TYR A 143 -16.77 12.51 -9.17
N THR A 144 -15.53 12.26 -9.58
CA THR A 144 -15.22 11.76 -10.93
C THR A 144 -15.85 10.40 -11.22
N ILE A 145 -15.86 9.49 -10.23
CA ILE A 145 -16.53 8.18 -10.37
C ILE A 145 -18.03 8.37 -10.56
N LYS A 146 -18.67 9.27 -9.80
CA LYS A 146 -20.12 9.57 -9.95
C LYS A 146 -20.44 10.15 -11.32
N GLU A 147 -19.57 10.99 -11.88
CA GLU A 147 -19.74 11.49 -13.26
C GLU A 147 -19.68 10.32 -14.28
N GLU A 148 -18.75 9.39 -14.09
CA GLU A 148 -18.65 8.22 -14.98
C GLU A 148 -19.87 7.28 -14.81
N MET A 149 -20.38 7.10 -13.58
CA MET A 149 -21.62 6.35 -13.34
C MET A 149 -22.81 7.00 -14.09
N ALA A 150 -22.92 8.32 -14.07
CA ALA A 150 -23.95 9.05 -14.80
C ALA A 150 -23.85 8.84 -16.32
N LYS A 151 -22.64 8.67 -16.86
CA LYS A 151 -22.38 8.32 -18.26
C LYS A 151 -22.54 6.84 -18.56
N LYS A 152 -22.88 6.01 -17.55
CA LYS A 152 -22.99 4.54 -17.65
C LYS A 152 -21.68 3.85 -18.05
N THR A 153 -20.54 4.43 -17.72
CA THR A 153 -19.24 3.79 -17.88
C THR A 153 -19.16 2.55 -16.98
N PRO A 154 -18.73 1.38 -17.49
CA PRO A 154 -18.55 0.20 -16.64
C PRO A 154 -17.54 0.47 -15.52
N LEU A 155 -17.94 0.31 -14.27
CA LEU A 155 -17.09 0.61 -13.12
C LEU A 155 -15.83 -0.27 -13.07
N SER A 156 -15.88 -1.48 -13.62
CA SER A 156 -14.73 -2.37 -13.77
C SER A 156 -13.62 -1.82 -14.67
N GLN A 157 -13.89 -0.76 -15.45
CA GLN A 157 -12.91 -0.04 -16.26
C GLN A 157 -12.26 1.14 -15.53
N ILE A 158 -12.58 1.32 -14.24
CA ILE A 158 -12.02 2.36 -13.38
C ILE A 158 -11.17 1.68 -12.31
N ALA A 159 -9.91 2.05 -12.20
CA ALA A 159 -9.00 1.53 -11.19
C ALA A 159 -8.39 2.64 -10.33
N ILE A 160 -8.20 2.37 -9.05
CA ILE A 160 -7.53 3.23 -8.09
C ILE A 160 -6.35 2.44 -7.53
N LEU A 161 -5.14 2.89 -7.85
CA LEU A 161 -3.92 2.11 -7.63
C LEU A 161 -3.02 2.79 -6.61
N TYR A 162 -2.79 2.12 -5.51
CA TYR A 162 -1.95 2.58 -4.42
C TYR A 162 -0.56 1.93 -4.43
N ARG A 163 0.40 2.57 -3.76
CA ARG A 163 1.73 2.00 -3.56
C ARG A 163 1.70 0.81 -2.59
N THR A 164 0.87 0.88 -1.57
CA THR A 164 0.74 -0.15 -0.53
C THR A 164 -0.72 -0.54 -0.35
N ASN A 165 -0.95 -1.73 0.22
CA ASN A 165 -2.30 -2.21 0.53
C ASN A 165 -2.95 -1.51 1.74
N GLN A 166 -2.24 -0.63 2.43
CA GLN A 166 -2.79 0.20 3.51
C GLN A 166 -3.37 1.52 3.00
N GLY A 167 -2.85 2.04 1.87
CA GLY A 167 -3.27 3.32 1.30
C GLY A 167 -4.78 3.48 1.10
N PRO A 168 -5.52 2.47 0.61
CA PRO A 168 -6.92 2.65 0.26
C PRO A 168 -7.90 2.76 1.44
N ARG A 169 -7.47 2.62 2.70
CA ARG A 169 -8.36 2.54 3.88
C ARG A 169 -9.38 3.68 3.97
N GLN A 170 -8.94 4.92 3.77
CA GLN A 170 -9.83 6.09 3.84
C GLN A 170 -10.76 6.18 2.62
N LEU A 171 -10.24 5.82 1.44
CA LEU A 171 -11.05 5.79 0.24
C LEU A 171 -12.13 4.72 0.29
N ILE A 172 -11.83 3.53 0.84
CA ILE A 172 -12.81 2.46 1.06
C ILE A 172 -13.97 2.97 1.90
N ALA A 173 -13.70 3.64 3.02
CA ALA A 173 -14.73 4.26 3.85
C ALA A 173 -15.57 5.28 3.06
N ALA A 174 -14.94 6.09 2.20
CA ALA A 174 -15.66 7.03 1.33
C ALA A 174 -16.50 6.31 0.27
N LEU A 175 -15.99 5.27 -0.40
CA LEU A 175 -16.75 4.48 -1.38
C LEU A 175 -18.01 3.87 -0.74
N MET A 176 -17.87 3.31 0.48
CA MET A 176 -18.99 2.79 1.27
C MET A 176 -20.01 3.89 1.60
N ALA A 177 -19.57 5.02 2.14
CA ALA A 177 -20.44 6.15 2.52
C ALA A 177 -21.24 6.71 1.33
N TYR A 178 -20.69 6.62 0.12
CA TYR A 178 -21.36 7.06 -1.10
C TYR A 178 -22.07 5.93 -1.89
N ASN A 179 -22.12 4.72 -1.33
CA ASN A 179 -22.73 3.53 -1.97
C ASN A 179 -22.16 3.25 -3.38
N ILE A 180 -20.86 3.46 -3.58
CA ILE A 180 -20.19 3.15 -4.84
C ILE A 180 -19.69 1.71 -4.78
N PRO A 181 -20.15 0.81 -5.68
CA PRO A 181 -19.64 -0.57 -5.74
C PRO A 181 -18.15 -0.59 -6.06
N PHE A 182 -17.40 -1.36 -5.30
CA PHE A 182 -15.96 -1.56 -5.51
C PHE A 182 -15.56 -2.99 -5.18
N TYR A 183 -14.40 -3.41 -5.67
CA TYR A 183 -13.75 -4.63 -5.22
C TYR A 183 -12.25 -4.45 -5.01
N MET A 184 -11.70 -5.20 -4.07
CA MET A 184 -10.29 -5.15 -3.75
C MET A 184 -9.57 -6.32 -4.43
N GLN A 185 -8.52 -6.00 -5.20
CA GLN A 185 -7.64 -7.01 -5.79
C GLN A 185 -6.67 -7.57 -4.74
N ASP A 186 -6.26 -6.74 -3.79
CA ASP A 186 -5.38 -7.09 -2.68
C ASP A 186 -6.13 -7.10 -1.36
N ALA A 187 -5.69 -7.94 -0.43
CA ALA A 187 -6.20 -7.89 0.94
C ALA A 187 -5.73 -6.60 1.63
N VAL A 188 -6.67 -5.80 2.08
CA VAL A 188 -6.41 -4.59 2.87
C VAL A 188 -6.40 -4.96 4.35
N PRO A 189 -5.28 -4.77 5.06
CA PRO A 189 -5.23 -5.04 6.50
C PRO A 189 -6.21 -4.15 7.25
N ASN A 190 -7.10 -4.74 8.05
CA ASN A 190 -8.03 -3.96 8.85
C ASN A 190 -7.29 -3.14 9.92
N LEU A 191 -7.43 -1.81 9.86
CA LEU A 191 -6.84 -0.88 10.82
C LEU A 191 -7.26 -1.21 12.26
N PHE A 192 -8.54 -1.56 12.43
CA PHE A 192 -9.14 -1.80 13.74
C PHE A 192 -8.74 -3.12 14.37
N ASP A 193 -8.15 -4.04 13.60
CA ASP A 193 -7.55 -5.27 14.11
C ASP A 193 -6.14 -5.08 14.68
N HIS A 194 -5.51 -3.96 14.39
CA HIS A 194 -4.18 -3.67 14.92
C HIS A 194 -4.24 -3.53 16.46
N TRP A 195 -3.25 -4.06 17.16
CA TRP A 195 -3.25 -4.08 18.62
C TRP A 195 -3.32 -2.69 19.28
N ILE A 196 -2.74 -1.67 18.64
CA ILE A 196 -2.83 -0.27 19.08
C ILE A 196 -4.29 0.20 18.99
N SER A 197 -4.94 -0.02 17.87
CA SER A 197 -6.35 0.34 17.67
C SER A 197 -7.25 -0.34 18.69
N LYS A 198 -7.04 -1.63 18.92
CA LYS A 198 -7.76 -2.39 19.97
C LYS A 198 -7.57 -1.79 21.35
N ASN A 199 -6.37 -1.33 21.71
CA ASN A 199 -6.14 -0.68 23.00
C ASN A 199 -6.90 0.65 23.11
N ILE A 200 -6.87 1.47 22.09
CA ILE A 200 -7.59 2.75 22.08
C ILE A 200 -9.10 2.53 22.21
N ILE A 201 -9.65 1.57 21.47
CA ILE A 201 -11.07 1.18 21.54
C ILE A 201 -11.41 0.63 22.93
N ASP A 202 -10.55 -0.20 23.52
CA ASP A 202 -10.73 -0.72 24.87
C ASP A 202 -10.76 0.38 25.94
N TYR A 203 -9.92 1.42 25.81
CA TYR A 203 -9.99 2.60 26.67
C TYR A 203 -11.36 3.28 26.60
N MET A 204 -11.91 3.44 25.40
CA MET A 204 -13.23 4.04 25.19
C MET A 204 -14.33 3.15 25.79
N HIS A 205 -14.28 1.83 25.60
CA HIS A 205 -15.22 0.90 26.24
C HIS A 205 -15.19 1.03 27.76
N LEU A 206 -14.00 1.11 28.38
CA LEU A 206 -13.88 1.34 29.82
C LEU A 206 -14.45 2.71 30.25
N ALA A 207 -14.24 3.75 29.46
CA ALA A 207 -14.80 5.08 29.72
C ALA A 207 -16.34 5.09 29.64
N MET A 208 -16.93 4.28 28.75
CA MET A 208 -18.38 4.06 28.65
C MET A 208 -18.96 3.20 29.79
N GLY A 209 -18.10 2.61 30.62
CA GLY A 209 -18.54 1.80 31.76
C GLY A 209 -18.37 0.30 31.62
N ASP A 210 -17.72 -0.20 30.55
CA ASP A 210 -17.31 -1.60 30.52
C ASP A 210 -16.36 -1.89 31.69
N ARG A 211 -16.64 -2.95 32.42
CA ARG A 211 -15.84 -3.39 33.58
C ARG A 211 -15.34 -4.81 33.43
N LYS A 212 -15.46 -5.40 32.25
CA LYS A 212 -14.97 -6.76 32.00
C LYS A 212 -13.47 -6.85 32.29
N ARG A 213 -13.11 -7.84 33.08
CA ARG A 213 -11.70 -8.15 33.41
C ARG A 213 -10.82 -8.27 32.14
N SER A 214 -11.35 -8.85 31.07
CA SER A 214 -10.64 -9.03 29.81
C SER A 214 -10.27 -7.70 29.14
N THR A 215 -11.18 -6.73 29.11
CA THR A 215 -10.95 -5.37 28.57
C THR A 215 -9.91 -4.63 29.44
N PHE A 216 -10.07 -4.71 30.74
CA PHE A 216 -9.17 -4.08 31.71
C PHE A 216 -7.73 -4.58 31.57
N LEU A 217 -7.52 -5.90 31.48
CA LEU A 217 -6.21 -6.53 31.33
C LEU A 217 -5.46 -6.09 30.07
N ARG A 218 -6.17 -5.69 29.01
CA ARG A 218 -5.52 -5.26 27.76
C ARG A 218 -4.89 -3.87 27.86
N VAL A 219 -5.42 -2.98 28.72
CA VAL A 219 -4.99 -1.57 28.78
C VAL A 219 -4.46 -1.11 30.13
N MET A 220 -4.75 -1.80 31.23
CA MET A 220 -4.39 -1.34 32.59
C MET A 220 -2.90 -0.98 32.77
N ASN A 221 -2.00 -1.62 32.02
CA ASN A 221 -0.56 -1.38 32.04
C ASN A 221 -0.04 -0.85 30.67
N ARG A 222 -0.85 -0.10 29.95
CA ARG A 222 -0.49 0.52 28.67
C ARG A 222 -1.00 1.98 28.59
N PRO A 223 -0.30 2.94 29.18
CA PRO A 223 1.08 2.90 29.71
C PRO A 223 1.23 2.12 31.01
N LYS A 224 2.51 1.91 31.40
CA LYS A 224 2.89 1.13 32.57
C LYS A 224 2.34 1.75 33.87
N ARG A 225 1.50 1.00 34.60
CA ARG A 225 0.96 1.38 35.90
C ARG A 225 1.30 0.35 36.98
N TYR A 226 1.97 -0.75 36.60
CA TYR A 226 2.40 -1.82 37.48
C TYR A 226 1.24 -2.49 38.25
N ILE A 227 0.02 -2.46 37.74
CA ILE A 227 -1.13 -3.13 38.33
C ILE A 227 -0.99 -4.64 38.11
N SER A 228 -0.86 -5.41 39.20
CA SER A 228 -0.79 -6.87 39.11
C SER A 228 -2.13 -7.47 38.72
N ARG A 229 -2.10 -8.50 37.87
CA ARG A 229 -3.29 -9.29 37.50
C ARG A 229 -3.94 -9.97 38.72
N GLU A 230 -3.19 -10.20 39.78
CA GLU A 230 -3.64 -10.81 41.03
C GLU A 230 -4.65 -9.96 41.79
N TYR A 231 -4.64 -8.62 41.56
CA TYR A 231 -5.65 -7.74 42.16
C TYR A 231 -7.03 -7.88 41.47
N LEU A 232 -7.08 -8.42 40.27
CA LEU A 232 -8.29 -8.56 39.45
C LEU A 232 -8.80 -10.01 39.54
N THR A 233 -9.47 -10.35 40.64
CA THR A 233 -9.95 -11.71 40.88
C THR A 233 -11.30 -11.98 40.20
N GLU A 234 -12.15 -10.96 40.10
CA GLU A 234 -13.51 -11.08 39.59
C GLU A 234 -13.60 -10.88 38.09
N SER A 235 -14.68 -11.37 37.45
CA SER A 235 -14.97 -11.19 36.04
C SER A 235 -15.29 -9.74 35.67
N GLN A 236 -15.80 -8.97 36.62
CA GLN A 236 -16.05 -7.52 36.56
C GLN A 236 -15.11 -6.82 37.51
N VAL A 237 -14.44 -5.77 37.06
CA VAL A 237 -13.47 -5.01 37.83
C VAL A 237 -14.15 -3.84 38.51
N SER A 238 -14.08 -3.77 39.82
CA SER A 238 -14.44 -2.58 40.61
C SER A 238 -13.19 -1.75 40.92
N PHE A 239 -13.25 -0.44 40.63
CA PHE A 239 -12.17 0.47 40.99
C PHE A 239 -12.06 0.64 42.50
N ASP A 240 -13.18 0.62 43.24
CA ASP A 240 -13.19 0.79 44.68
C ASP A 240 -12.54 -0.43 45.34
N ASP A 241 -12.84 -1.65 44.87
CA ASP A 241 -12.16 -2.87 45.33
C ASP A 241 -10.66 -2.88 45.01
N LEU A 242 -10.31 -2.37 43.80
CA LEU A 242 -8.91 -2.29 43.37
C LEU A 242 -8.13 -1.30 44.25
N LEU A 243 -8.69 -0.13 44.53
CA LEU A 243 -8.11 0.90 45.41
C LEU A 243 -7.93 0.38 46.82
N GLU A 244 -8.91 -0.35 47.38
CA GLU A 244 -8.80 -0.98 48.72
C GLU A 244 -7.66 -2.02 48.75
N LYS A 245 -7.50 -2.82 47.69
CA LYS A 245 -6.41 -3.83 47.61
C LYS A 245 -5.01 -3.22 47.47
N VAL A 246 -4.90 -1.97 47.04
CA VAL A 246 -3.60 -1.29 46.83
C VAL A 246 -3.35 -0.15 47.82
N LYS A 247 -4.22 0.05 48.80
CA LYS A 247 -4.16 1.19 49.74
C LYS A 247 -2.83 1.29 50.51
N ASP A 248 -2.19 0.16 50.77
CA ASP A 248 -0.90 0.12 51.46
C ASP A 248 0.31 0.47 50.54
N LYS A 249 0.06 0.76 49.29
CA LYS A 249 1.06 1.15 48.28
C LYS A 249 0.72 2.53 47.66
N PRO A 250 1.09 3.63 48.31
CA PRO A 250 0.64 4.99 47.89
C PRO A 250 0.88 5.28 46.43
N TRP A 251 2.05 4.92 45.90
CA TRP A 251 2.39 5.14 44.47
C TRP A 251 1.48 4.35 43.52
N LEU A 252 1.06 3.12 43.92
CA LEU A 252 0.17 2.29 43.08
C LEU A 252 -1.27 2.74 43.21
N TYR A 253 -1.67 3.21 44.41
CA TYR A 253 -2.97 3.84 44.66
C TYR A 253 -3.17 5.05 43.75
N GLU A 254 -2.17 5.95 43.65
CA GLU A 254 -2.18 7.12 42.76
C GLU A 254 -2.35 6.72 41.31
N TYR A 255 -1.59 5.73 40.80
CA TYR A 255 -1.78 5.25 39.44
C TYR A 255 -3.18 4.68 39.15
N VAL A 256 -3.81 4.02 40.11
CA VAL A 256 -5.17 3.52 39.94
C VAL A 256 -6.20 4.63 39.99
N GLU A 257 -6.02 5.62 40.85
CA GLU A 257 -6.86 6.83 40.91
C GLU A 257 -6.74 7.63 39.60
N ASP A 258 -5.54 7.89 39.12
CA ASP A 258 -5.31 8.57 37.86
C ASP A 258 -5.99 7.83 36.71
N PHE A 259 -5.88 6.52 36.66
CA PHE A 259 -6.54 5.70 35.63
C PHE A 259 -8.07 5.79 35.71
N LYS A 260 -8.64 5.76 36.92
CA LYS A 260 -10.08 5.96 37.15
C LYS A 260 -10.54 7.35 36.67
N GLU A 261 -9.75 8.39 37.00
CA GLU A 261 -10.04 9.77 36.59
C GLU A 261 -9.89 9.97 35.07
N ASP A 262 -8.86 9.42 34.45
CA ASP A 262 -8.70 9.42 32.99
C ASP A 262 -9.97 8.91 32.29
N LEU A 263 -10.47 7.75 32.73
CA LEU A 263 -11.69 7.15 32.17
C LEU A 263 -12.93 8.03 32.40
N ARG A 264 -13.02 8.70 33.59
CA ARG A 264 -14.11 9.62 33.90
C ARG A 264 -14.10 10.83 32.98
N ILE A 265 -12.92 11.41 32.73
CA ILE A 265 -12.73 12.55 31.84
C ILE A 265 -13.11 12.18 30.40
N MET A 266 -12.72 11.00 29.95
CA MET A 266 -12.98 10.52 28.60
C MET A 266 -14.46 10.25 28.30
N LYS A 267 -15.29 10.01 29.31
CA LYS A 267 -16.67 9.56 29.16
C LYS A 267 -17.52 10.41 28.21
N ASN A 268 -17.29 11.73 28.21
CA ASN A 268 -18.06 12.68 27.42
C ASN A 268 -17.27 13.27 26.23
N MET A 269 -16.17 12.67 25.84
CA MET A 269 -15.36 13.11 24.71
C MET A 269 -15.89 12.50 23.40
N THR A 270 -15.70 13.23 22.29
CA THR A 270 -15.82 12.60 20.96
C THR A 270 -14.69 11.59 20.75
N PRO A 271 -14.84 10.61 19.83
CA PRO A 271 -13.79 9.62 19.55
C PRO A 271 -12.44 10.28 19.24
N LEU A 272 -12.42 11.32 18.42
CA LEU A 272 -11.19 12.05 18.09
C LEU A 272 -10.56 12.73 19.31
N MET A 273 -11.36 13.35 20.17
CA MET A 273 -10.87 13.96 21.41
C MET A 273 -10.29 12.93 22.35
N ALA A 274 -10.95 11.78 22.51
CA ALA A 274 -10.49 10.69 23.35
C ALA A 274 -9.17 10.08 22.84
N ILE A 275 -9.03 9.87 21.52
CA ILE A 275 -7.75 9.40 20.94
C ILE A 275 -6.63 10.41 21.28
N ASN A 276 -6.89 11.71 21.13
CA ASN A 276 -5.91 12.75 21.45
C ASN A 276 -5.54 12.73 22.94
N TYR A 277 -6.53 12.57 23.82
CA TYR A 277 -6.34 12.50 25.26
C TYR A 277 -5.51 11.29 25.67
N ILE A 278 -5.84 10.10 25.15
CA ILE A 278 -5.07 8.86 25.37
C ILE A 278 -3.63 9.04 24.89
N ARG A 279 -3.43 9.58 23.71
CA ARG A 279 -2.10 9.79 23.13
C ARG A 279 -1.21 10.67 24.01
N LYS A 280 -1.75 11.80 24.52
CA LYS A 280 -0.99 12.87 25.16
C LYS A 280 -1.09 12.84 26.66
N SER A 281 -2.31 12.91 27.22
CA SER A 281 -2.55 13.06 28.66
C SER A 281 -2.38 11.74 29.41
N VAL A 282 -2.94 10.66 28.91
CA VAL A 282 -2.71 9.30 29.47
C VAL A 282 -1.28 8.83 29.26
N GLY A 283 -0.54 9.42 28.30
CA GLY A 283 0.87 9.11 28.05
C GLY A 283 1.11 7.91 27.11
N TYR A 284 0.13 7.56 26.28
CA TYR A 284 0.24 6.41 25.39
C TYR A 284 1.32 6.57 24.32
N ASN A 285 1.60 7.83 23.82
CA ASN A 285 2.71 8.08 22.92
C ASN A 285 4.06 7.74 23.54
N ALA A 286 4.30 8.13 24.80
CA ALA A 286 5.54 7.83 25.52
C ALA A 286 5.72 6.31 25.71
N TYR A 287 4.62 5.62 26.00
CA TYR A 287 4.61 4.14 26.09
C TYR A 287 5.00 3.51 24.76
N LEU A 288 4.44 3.97 23.62
CA LEU A 288 4.78 3.44 22.30
C LEU A 288 6.24 3.70 21.93
N ALA A 289 6.78 4.88 22.24
CA ALA A 289 8.19 5.21 22.01
C ALA A 289 9.12 4.28 22.81
N GLU A 290 8.78 3.98 24.08
CA GLU A 290 9.53 3.01 24.89
C GLU A 290 9.44 1.60 24.32
N TYR A 291 8.25 1.19 23.92
CA TYR A 291 7.99 -0.12 23.33
C TYR A 291 8.71 -0.30 21.99
N ALA A 292 8.72 0.73 21.14
CA ALA A 292 9.44 0.74 19.87
C ALA A 292 10.95 0.53 20.08
N ARG A 293 11.54 1.28 21.02
CA ARG A 293 12.97 1.13 21.41
C ARG A 293 13.29 -0.27 21.89
N PHE A 294 12.44 -0.82 22.78
CA PHE A 294 12.61 -2.17 23.31
C PHE A 294 12.55 -3.24 22.20
N ARG A 295 11.63 -3.10 21.26
CA ARG A 295 11.41 -4.05 20.15
C ARG A 295 12.30 -3.81 18.95
N LYS A 296 13.07 -2.72 18.92
CA LYS A 296 13.88 -2.27 17.77
C LYS A 296 13.02 -2.04 16.52
N ILE A 297 11.83 -1.50 16.68
CA ILE A 297 10.89 -1.11 15.64
C ILE A 297 10.95 0.41 15.50
N GLN A 298 10.72 0.93 14.32
CA GLN A 298 10.67 2.39 14.13
C GLN A 298 9.39 2.95 14.76
N GLU A 299 9.50 3.99 15.56
CA GLU A 299 8.37 4.63 16.27
C GLU A 299 7.31 5.14 15.28
N GLU A 300 7.75 5.57 14.11
CA GLU A 300 6.89 6.06 13.03
C GLU A 300 5.84 5.05 12.58
N GLU A 301 6.14 3.74 12.63
CA GLU A 301 5.17 2.69 12.26
C GLU A 301 3.96 2.68 13.23
N PHE A 302 4.19 2.91 14.51
CA PHE A 302 3.12 3.00 15.50
C PHE A 302 2.38 4.33 15.46
N THR A 303 3.12 5.42 15.23
CA THR A 303 2.55 6.75 15.09
C THR A 303 1.60 6.82 13.91
N GLN A 304 1.96 6.19 12.78
CA GLN A 304 1.09 6.12 11.60
C GLN A 304 -0.25 5.46 11.91
N VAL A 305 -0.26 4.34 12.65
CA VAL A 305 -1.51 3.66 13.04
C VAL A 305 -2.41 4.59 13.87
N LEU A 306 -1.84 5.36 14.80
CA LEU A 306 -2.60 6.31 15.60
C LEU A 306 -3.14 7.48 14.76
N GLU A 307 -2.38 7.95 13.77
CA GLU A 307 -2.80 9.01 12.86
C GLU A 307 -3.94 8.55 11.95
N GLU A 308 -3.85 7.35 11.40
CA GLU A 308 -4.92 6.73 10.62
C GLU A 308 -6.19 6.53 11.47
N LEU A 309 -6.02 6.14 12.74
CA LEU A 309 -7.13 5.98 13.67
C LEU A 309 -7.82 7.32 13.98
N GLN A 310 -7.03 8.41 14.15
CA GLN A 310 -7.57 9.76 14.30
C GLN A 310 -8.35 10.20 13.07
N GLU A 311 -7.83 9.93 11.86
CA GLU A 311 -8.54 10.26 10.63
C GLU A 311 -9.88 9.51 10.55
N SER A 312 -9.91 8.21 10.90
CA SER A 312 -11.14 7.42 10.89
C SER A 312 -12.18 7.89 11.92
N ALA A 313 -11.75 8.58 12.98
CA ALA A 313 -12.62 9.08 14.04
C ALA A 313 -13.18 10.49 13.76
N LYS A 314 -12.72 11.17 12.71
CA LYS A 314 -13.22 12.49 12.34
C LYS A 314 -14.69 12.42 11.91
N GLY A 315 -15.46 13.37 12.38
CA GLY A 315 -16.88 13.51 12.01
C GLY A 315 -17.84 12.65 12.82
N TYR A 316 -17.35 11.91 13.83
CA TYR A 316 -18.19 11.18 14.78
C TYR A 316 -18.24 11.91 16.13
N ASP A 317 -19.46 12.17 16.61
CA ASP A 317 -19.69 12.90 17.86
C ASP A 317 -19.77 11.94 19.07
N THR A 318 -20.09 10.65 18.86
CA THR A 318 -20.23 9.64 19.91
C THR A 318 -19.40 8.40 19.62
N TYR A 319 -19.04 7.66 20.69
CA TYR A 319 -18.32 6.39 20.56
C TYR A 319 -19.16 5.35 19.82
N GLU A 320 -20.45 5.27 20.11
CA GLU A 320 -21.37 4.32 19.49
C GLU A 320 -21.38 4.47 17.97
N ALA A 321 -21.57 5.71 17.48
CA ALA A 321 -21.59 5.97 16.04
C ALA A 321 -20.27 5.58 15.36
N TRP A 322 -19.13 5.80 16.02
CA TRP A 322 -17.85 5.40 15.48
C TRP A 322 -17.65 3.88 15.55
N PHE A 323 -18.13 3.21 16.59
CA PHE A 323 -18.06 1.74 16.71
C PHE A 323 -18.97 1.04 15.68
N ASP A 324 -20.12 1.61 15.38
CA ASP A 324 -20.98 1.12 14.29
C ASP A 324 -20.27 1.20 12.95
N HIS A 325 -19.63 2.34 12.66
CA HIS A 325 -18.77 2.48 11.47
C HIS A 325 -17.63 1.44 11.43
N ILE A 326 -16.94 1.22 12.54
CA ILE A 326 -15.87 0.20 12.63
C ILE A 326 -16.42 -1.19 12.29
N LYS A 327 -17.60 -1.51 12.78
CA LYS A 327 -18.27 -2.78 12.53
C LYS A 327 -18.61 -2.92 11.05
N GLU A 328 -19.29 -1.96 10.45
CA GLU A 328 -19.66 -1.95 9.03
C GLU A 328 -18.42 -2.07 8.13
N TYR A 329 -17.39 -1.30 8.40
CA TYR A 329 -16.12 -1.34 7.69
C TYR A 329 -15.47 -2.73 7.76
N THR A 330 -15.44 -3.33 8.95
CA THR A 330 -14.86 -4.66 9.18
C THR A 330 -15.67 -5.74 8.46
N GLU A 331 -17.00 -5.67 8.49
CA GLU A 331 -17.89 -6.58 7.79
C GLU A 331 -17.69 -6.51 6.27
N GLU A 332 -17.54 -5.29 5.73
CA GLU A 332 -17.26 -5.09 4.30
C GLU A 332 -15.91 -5.67 3.88
N LEU A 333 -14.82 -5.41 4.64
CA LEU A 333 -13.51 -6.02 4.35
C LEU A 333 -13.58 -7.56 4.37
N ASN A 334 -14.32 -8.13 5.32
CA ASN A 334 -14.52 -9.57 5.41
C ASN A 334 -15.34 -10.13 4.25
N ARG A 335 -16.36 -9.39 3.78
CA ARG A 335 -17.15 -9.73 2.61
C ARG A 335 -16.27 -9.77 1.37
N GLN A 336 -15.51 -8.70 1.13
CA GLN A 336 -14.58 -8.57 -0.01
C GLN A 336 -13.54 -9.70 -0.06
N SER A 337 -13.06 -10.15 1.10
CA SER A 337 -12.06 -11.23 1.18
C SER A 337 -12.63 -12.62 0.84
N LYS A 338 -13.95 -12.83 0.98
CA LYS A 338 -14.62 -14.12 0.77
C LYS A 338 -15.23 -14.26 -0.61
N GLU A 339 -15.57 -13.17 -1.27
CA GLU A 339 -16.21 -13.21 -2.58
C GLU A 339 -15.25 -13.67 -3.68
N ASN A 340 -15.70 -14.61 -4.51
CA ASN A 340 -14.97 -15.11 -5.65
C ASN A 340 -14.74 -14.01 -6.70
N GLN A 341 -13.54 -13.92 -7.25
CA GLN A 341 -13.11 -12.86 -8.19
C GLN A 341 -13.88 -12.80 -9.54
N LYS A 342 -14.69 -13.78 -9.86
CA LYS A 342 -15.29 -13.94 -11.21
C LYS A 342 -16.52 -13.08 -11.52
N GLU A 343 -17.15 -12.45 -10.53
CA GLU A 343 -18.38 -11.67 -10.72
C GLU A 343 -18.31 -10.27 -10.11
N LYS A 344 -17.12 -9.66 -10.09
CA LYS A 344 -16.92 -8.40 -9.41
C LYS A 344 -17.31 -7.22 -10.33
N GLU A 345 -18.52 -6.72 -10.15
CA GLU A 345 -18.93 -5.43 -10.68
C GLU A 345 -18.56 -4.33 -9.68
N GLY A 346 -17.74 -3.37 -10.10
CA GLY A 346 -17.35 -2.24 -9.26
C GLY A 346 -16.00 -1.63 -9.63
N VAL A 347 -15.67 -0.54 -8.98
CA VAL A 347 -14.37 0.13 -9.12
C VAL A 347 -13.28 -0.77 -8.55
N VAL A 348 -12.18 -0.92 -9.29
CA VAL A 348 -11.05 -1.75 -8.86
C VAL A 348 -10.16 -0.96 -7.90
N VAL A 349 -9.97 -1.47 -6.69
CA VAL A 349 -9.02 -0.92 -5.72
C VAL A 349 -7.87 -1.91 -5.56
N SER A 350 -6.65 -1.48 -5.86
CA SER A 350 -5.49 -2.39 -5.90
C SER A 350 -4.18 -1.69 -5.60
N THR A 351 -3.13 -2.48 -5.41
CA THR A 351 -1.76 -1.96 -5.47
C THR A 351 -1.24 -1.93 -6.90
N MET A 352 -0.30 -1.03 -7.19
CA MET A 352 0.36 -0.99 -8.50
C MET A 352 1.02 -2.34 -8.86
N HIS A 353 1.55 -3.06 -7.85
CA HIS A 353 2.16 -4.37 -8.06
C HIS A 353 1.17 -5.42 -8.59
N SER A 354 -0.02 -5.46 -8.02
CA SER A 354 -1.04 -6.47 -8.34
C SER A 354 -1.76 -6.19 -9.65
N THR A 355 -1.57 -5.01 -10.24
CA THR A 355 -2.17 -4.64 -11.53
C THR A 355 -1.26 -4.88 -12.72
N LYS A 356 -0.06 -5.43 -12.51
CA LYS A 356 0.78 -5.83 -13.64
C LYS A 356 0.03 -6.81 -14.55
N GLY A 357 0.00 -6.55 -15.85
CA GLY A 357 -0.78 -7.31 -16.83
C GLY A 357 -2.23 -6.86 -17.02
N LEU A 358 -2.79 -6.05 -16.11
CA LEU A 358 -4.14 -5.49 -16.25
C LEU A 358 -4.13 -4.15 -16.99
N GLU A 359 -5.31 -3.68 -17.40
CA GLU A 359 -5.48 -2.39 -18.07
C GLU A 359 -6.90 -1.85 -17.88
N PHE A 360 -7.04 -0.51 -17.79
CA PHE A 360 -8.29 0.17 -17.46
C PHE A 360 -8.48 1.42 -18.31
N GLU A 361 -9.71 1.80 -18.60
CA GLU A 361 -9.99 3.05 -19.29
C GLU A 361 -9.56 4.28 -18.48
N ARG A 362 -9.77 4.21 -17.14
CA ARG A 362 -9.42 5.28 -16.20
C ARG A 362 -8.63 4.75 -15.03
N VAL A 363 -7.53 5.41 -14.71
CA VAL A 363 -6.68 5.07 -13.57
C VAL A 363 -6.46 6.30 -12.70
N PHE A 364 -6.67 6.13 -11.41
CA PHE A 364 -6.24 7.08 -10.38
C PHE A 364 -5.00 6.51 -9.67
N LEU A 365 -4.00 7.35 -9.51
CA LEU A 365 -2.81 7.12 -8.70
C LEU A 365 -2.81 8.14 -7.56
N PRO A 366 -3.49 7.85 -6.43
CA PRO A 366 -3.49 8.75 -5.28
C PRO A 366 -2.21 8.62 -4.46
N ASP A 367 -2.01 9.56 -3.53
CA ASP A 367 -0.86 9.59 -2.62
C ASP A 367 0.50 9.56 -3.33
N VAL A 368 0.61 10.17 -4.52
CA VAL A 368 1.90 10.29 -5.21
C VAL A 368 2.73 11.37 -4.53
N ASN A 369 3.10 11.08 -3.29
CA ASN A 369 3.86 11.93 -2.40
C ASN A 369 5.26 11.36 -2.13
N GLU A 370 6.21 12.23 -1.80
CA GLU A 370 7.52 11.81 -1.29
C GLU A 370 7.33 10.95 -0.04
N ASP A 371 8.19 9.96 0.17
CA ASP A 371 8.13 8.95 1.22
C ASP A 371 7.00 7.90 1.07
N VAL A 372 6.08 8.10 0.12
CA VAL A 372 5.08 7.11 -0.32
C VAL A 372 5.51 6.51 -1.65
N ILE A 373 5.76 7.35 -2.66
CA ILE A 373 6.32 7.01 -3.98
C ILE A 373 7.39 8.06 -4.32
N PRO A 374 8.70 7.75 -4.27
CA PRO A 374 9.28 6.49 -3.82
C PRO A 374 9.02 6.24 -2.32
N HIS A 375 8.95 4.95 -1.96
CA HIS A 375 8.74 4.57 -0.57
C HIS A 375 9.92 5.00 0.30
N LYS A 376 9.67 5.47 1.55
CA LYS A 376 10.69 5.99 2.48
C LYS A 376 11.89 5.06 2.75
N LYS A 377 11.73 3.74 2.55
CA LYS A 377 12.80 2.74 2.70
C LYS A 377 13.70 2.64 1.46
N SER A 378 13.31 3.25 0.34
CA SER A 378 14.05 3.22 -0.93
C SER A 378 15.10 4.33 -0.96
N MET A 379 16.20 4.11 -0.23
CA MET A 379 17.25 5.13 -0.02
C MET A 379 18.38 5.08 -1.06
N LYS A 380 18.62 3.91 -1.66
CA LYS A 380 19.65 3.73 -2.69
C LYS A 380 19.08 4.07 -4.06
N GLU A 381 19.93 4.55 -4.95
CA GLU A 381 19.54 4.87 -6.33
C GLU A 381 18.84 3.70 -7.05
N GLU A 382 19.37 2.50 -6.87
CA GLU A 382 18.77 1.28 -7.44
C GLU A 382 17.36 0.98 -6.90
N ASP A 383 17.07 1.36 -5.66
CA ASP A 383 15.76 1.18 -5.06
C ASP A 383 14.79 2.28 -5.55
N VAL A 384 15.30 3.50 -5.75
CA VAL A 384 14.54 4.59 -6.36
C VAL A 384 14.21 4.27 -7.82
N GLU A 385 15.14 3.69 -8.59
CA GLU A 385 14.87 3.22 -9.95
C GLU A 385 13.80 2.14 -9.99
N GLU A 386 13.76 1.23 -9.00
CA GLU A 386 12.69 0.22 -8.91
C GLU A 386 11.32 0.85 -8.58
N GLU A 387 11.28 1.80 -7.64
CA GLU A 387 10.07 2.56 -7.34
C GLU A 387 9.57 3.34 -8.57
N ARG A 388 10.49 3.85 -9.37
CA ARG A 388 10.15 4.53 -10.63
C ARG A 388 9.55 3.56 -11.66
N ARG A 389 10.07 2.33 -11.76
CA ARG A 389 9.47 1.28 -12.58
C ARG A 389 8.06 0.92 -12.08
N LEU A 390 7.88 0.84 -10.78
CA LEU A 390 6.56 0.58 -10.19
C LEU A 390 5.57 1.70 -10.54
N PHE A 391 6.00 2.95 -10.43
CA PHE A 391 5.17 4.09 -10.81
C PHE A 391 4.87 4.08 -12.31
N TYR A 392 5.85 3.78 -13.16
CA TYR A 392 5.69 3.58 -14.60
C TYR A 392 4.67 2.48 -14.90
N VAL A 393 4.72 1.35 -14.18
CA VAL A 393 3.71 0.29 -14.31
C VAL A 393 2.32 0.83 -13.98
N GLY A 394 2.15 1.56 -12.88
CA GLY A 394 0.87 2.17 -12.51
C GLY A 394 0.34 3.12 -13.61
N VAL A 395 1.17 4.00 -14.13
CA VAL A 395 0.85 4.94 -15.22
C VAL A 395 0.39 4.19 -16.46
N THR A 396 1.12 3.15 -16.86
CA THR A 396 0.83 2.38 -18.10
C THR A 396 -0.35 1.41 -17.96
N ARG A 397 -1.05 1.39 -16.82
CA ARG A 397 -2.34 0.67 -16.70
C ARG A 397 -3.49 1.45 -17.31
N ALA A 398 -3.34 2.76 -17.50
CA ALA A 398 -4.36 3.61 -18.08
C ALA A 398 -4.37 3.52 -19.61
N LYS A 399 -5.57 3.39 -20.19
CA LYS A 399 -5.79 3.48 -21.64
C LYS A 399 -6.03 4.93 -22.07
N LYS A 400 -6.93 5.63 -21.36
CA LYS A 400 -7.48 6.90 -21.82
C LYS A 400 -7.38 8.04 -20.79
N TYR A 401 -7.65 7.76 -19.53
CA TYR A 401 -7.65 8.78 -18.48
C TYR A 401 -6.71 8.39 -17.35
N LEU A 402 -5.74 9.24 -17.07
CA LEU A 402 -4.78 9.07 -16.00
C LEU A 402 -4.85 10.25 -15.03
N HIS A 403 -5.03 9.97 -13.74
CA HIS A 403 -5.00 10.96 -12.68
C HIS A 403 -3.84 10.66 -11.74
N ILE A 404 -2.84 11.54 -11.69
CA ILE A 404 -1.70 11.48 -10.76
C ILE A 404 -1.99 12.51 -9.67
N LEU A 405 -2.30 12.03 -8.47
CA LEU A 405 -2.80 12.85 -7.38
C LEU A 405 -1.81 12.87 -6.21
N SER A 406 -1.68 14.01 -5.57
CA SER A 406 -0.84 14.19 -4.39
C SER A 406 -1.51 15.11 -3.38
N VAL A 407 -1.04 15.09 -2.13
CA VAL A 407 -1.61 15.91 -1.05
C VAL A 407 -0.53 16.77 -0.38
N LYS A 408 -0.92 17.95 0.14
CA LYS A 408 -0.03 18.82 0.94
C LYS A 408 0.08 18.37 2.39
N LYS A 409 -0.90 17.61 2.87
CA LYS A 409 -0.91 17.03 4.22
C LYS A 409 -1.28 15.57 4.16
N LEU A 410 -0.39 14.73 4.69
CA LEU A 410 -0.58 13.29 4.84
C LEU A 410 -0.72 13.01 6.35
N TYR A 411 -1.88 12.51 6.80
CA TYR A 411 -2.14 12.24 8.23
C TYR A 411 -1.77 13.41 9.15
N ASN A 412 -2.23 14.63 8.82
CA ASN A 412 -1.94 15.89 9.54
C ASN A 412 -0.46 16.33 9.57
N LYS A 413 0.42 15.69 8.84
CA LYS A 413 1.80 16.13 8.62
C LYS A 413 1.93 16.80 7.27
N ASP A 414 2.76 17.82 7.19
CA ASP A 414 3.11 18.43 5.92
C ASP A 414 3.79 17.40 5.02
N SER A 415 3.36 17.34 3.78
CA SER A 415 3.87 16.44 2.76
C SER A 415 4.07 17.20 1.46
N ARG A 416 4.88 16.68 0.58
CA ARG A 416 5.16 17.26 -0.73
C ARG A 416 4.90 16.25 -1.83
N PRO A 417 4.57 16.70 -3.05
CA PRO A 417 4.51 15.81 -4.20
C PRO A 417 5.77 14.97 -4.35
N SER A 418 5.63 13.79 -4.89
CA SER A 418 6.75 12.91 -5.22
C SER A 418 7.77 13.60 -6.11
N ARG A 419 9.06 13.31 -5.91
CA ARG A 419 10.13 13.72 -6.84
C ARG A 419 9.82 13.31 -8.28
N PHE A 420 9.10 12.21 -8.50
CA PHE A 420 8.71 11.76 -9.84
C PHE A 420 7.69 12.71 -10.50
N VAL A 421 6.82 13.33 -9.71
CA VAL A 421 5.90 14.37 -10.18
C VAL A 421 6.66 15.66 -10.50
N GLU A 422 7.64 16.02 -9.68
CA GLU A 422 8.48 17.19 -9.90
C GLU A 422 9.35 17.07 -11.16
N GLU A 423 9.94 15.91 -11.37
CA GLU A 423 10.68 15.56 -12.58
C GLU A 423 9.79 15.64 -13.83
N LEU A 424 8.55 15.12 -13.74
CA LEU A 424 7.56 15.20 -14.82
C LEU A 424 7.23 16.65 -15.15
N ARG A 425 6.90 17.48 -14.16
CA ARG A 425 6.61 18.92 -14.34
C ARG A 425 7.76 19.65 -15.00
N SER A 426 9.00 19.42 -14.53
CA SER A 426 10.20 20.05 -15.11
C SER A 426 10.41 19.71 -16.60
N ARG A 427 10.02 18.50 -17.04
CA ARG A 427 10.06 18.12 -18.45
C ARG A 427 8.95 18.75 -19.27
N GLN A 428 7.74 18.82 -18.71
CA GLN A 428 6.61 19.47 -19.37
C GLN A 428 6.86 20.97 -19.56
N GLU A 429 7.45 21.65 -18.57
CA GLU A 429 7.87 23.05 -18.68
C GLU A 429 8.91 23.26 -19.79
N LYS A 430 9.95 22.41 -19.86
CA LYS A 430 10.96 22.48 -20.91
C LYS A 430 10.39 22.27 -22.33
N ARG A 431 9.27 21.59 -22.46
CA ARG A 431 8.56 21.39 -23.74
C ARG A 431 7.54 22.49 -24.05
N GLY A 432 7.32 23.43 -23.14
CA GLY A 432 6.32 24.50 -23.34
C GLY A 432 4.87 24.04 -23.23
N VAL A 433 4.63 22.85 -22.60
CA VAL A 433 3.29 22.25 -22.46
C VAL A 433 2.55 22.79 -21.24
N LEU A 434 3.25 23.27 -20.23
CA LEU A 434 2.66 23.95 -19.07
C LEU A 434 2.55 25.46 -19.34
N HIS A 435 1.41 25.90 -19.86
CA HIS A 435 0.93 27.27 -19.66
C HIS A 435 0.11 27.28 -18.37
N GLY A 436 0.63 28.03 -17.41
CA GLY A 436 0.19 28.13 -16.04
C GLY A 436 -1.32 28.19 -15.79
N LYS A 437 -1.77 27.52 -14.78
CA LYS A 437 -2.40 28.12 -13.58
C LYS A 437 -2.62 27.05 -12.52
#